data_84cfb59c18d54ac822a1bce72c398ff8
#
_entry.id   84cfb59c18d54ac822a1bce72c398ff8
#
_cell.length_a   1.000
_cell.length_b   1.000
_cell.length_c   1.000
_cell.angle_alpha   90.00
_cell.angle_beta   90.00
_cell.angle_gamma   90.00
#
_symmetry.space_group_name_H-M   'P 1'
#
loop_
_entity.id
_entity.type
_entity.pdbx_description
1 polymer ?
#
loop_
_entity_poly.entity_id
_entity_poly.type
_entity_poly.pdbx_seq_one_letter_code
_entity_poly.pdbx_strand_id
1 'polypeptide(L)'
;MAYPEPLAAVLFDMDGTLVDSEKVWDVGLTELAHRYGGELSAAARIRMVGTSMTESMGILHADLGQPWRDPRDSVEWLEERVKELFGDGLVWRPGAAELLADVHAAGIPMALVTATRRHLVEVALQTIGRAHFAAVVCGDEVDETKPHPLPYLTAASLLGVDIRRCVAIEDSPTGVASALAAGAAVLAVPCEVDL
;
A
#
# COMPACT_ATOMS: atom_id res chain seq x y z
N MET A 1 8.17 32.57 -20.87
CA MET A 1 8.16 31.20 -20.36
C MET A 1 7.16 31.18 -19.24
N ALA A 2 6.08 30.36 -19.36
CA ALA A 2 5.19 30.18 -18.22
C ALA A 2 5.98 29.41 -17.15
N TYR A 3 5.98 29.89 -15.93
CA TYR A 3 6.49 29.11 -14.78
C TYR A 3 5.66 27.85 -14.70
N PRO A 4 6.27 26.68 -14.40
CA PRO A 4 5.49 25.49 -14.14
C PRO A 4 4.48 25.81 -13.04
N GLU A 5 3.24 25.38 -13.20
CA GLU A 5 2.21 25.58 -12.18
C GLU A 5 2.70 24.98 -10.85
N PRO A 6 2.42 25.65 -9.72
CA PRO A 6 2.87 25.15 -8.42
C PRO A 6 2.26 23.77 -8.13
N LEU A 7 3.02 22.92 -7.43
CA LEU A 7 2.57 21.62 -6.94
C LEU A 7 1.28 21.80 -6.13
N ALA A 8 0.24 21.04 -6.47
CA ALA A 8 -1.06 21.16 -5.83
C ALA A 8 -1.24 20.20 -4.66
N ALA A 9 -0.66 18.99 -4.75
CA ALA A 9 -0.71 17.99 -3.68
C ALA A 9 0.38 16.94 -3.86
N VAL A 10 0.70 16.23 -2.76
CA VAL A 10 1.50 15.00 -2.77
C VAL A 10 0.60 13.83 -2.36
N LEU A 11 0.63 12.76 -3.16
CA LEU A 11 -0.17 11.55 -3.00
C LEU A 11 0.78 10.42 -2.63
N PHE A 12 0.74 9.99 -1.37
CA PHE A 12 1.63 8.95 -0.86
C PHE A 12 0.97 7.58 -0.94
N ASP A 13 1.67 6.60 -1.51
CA ASP A 13 1.41 5.23 -1.17
C ASP A 13 1.86 4.92 0.27
N MET A 14 1.44 3.79 0.83
CA MET A 14 1.72 3.38 2.20
C MET A 14 2.76 2.28 2.29
N ASP A 15 2.44 1.13 1.74
CA ASP A 15 3.14 -0.14 1.94
C ASP A 15 4.42 -0.17 1.09
N GLY A 16 5.59 -0.27 1.72
CA GLY A 16 6.88 -0.17 1.02
C GLY A 16 7.32 1.26 0.68
N THR A 17 6.42 2.23 0.73
CA THR A 17 6.68 3.65 0.45
C THR A 17 6.91 4.46 1.73
N LEU A 18 5.93 4.53 2.63
CA LEU A 18 6.04 5.22 3.91
C LEU A 18 6.56 4.29 5.00
N VAL A 19 6.06 3.07 5.05
CA VAL A 19 6.38 2.07 6.07
C VAL A 19 6.82 0.76 5.46
N ASP A 20 7.71 0.05 6.17
CA ASP A 20 8.22 -1.28 5.82
C ASP A 20 7.21 -2.34 6.30
N SER A 21 6.05 -2.38 5.66
CA SER A 21 4.98 -3.30 6.02
C SER A 21 5.13 -4.68 5.38
N GLU A 22 5.94 -4.84 4.32
CA GLU A 22 6.21 -6.13 3.67
C GLU A 22 6.73 -7.17 4.67
N LYS A 23 7.62 -6.78 5.57
CA LYS A 23 8.12 -7.66 6.64
C LYS A 23 7.02 -8.13 7.58
N VAL A 24 6.02 -7.29 7.82
CA VAL A 24 4.88 -7.63 8.68
C VAL A 24 3.99 -8.65 7.98
N TRP A 25 3.74 -8.46 6.68
CA TRP A 25 3.04 -9.45 5.87
C TRP A 25 3.78 -10.79 5.81
N ASP A 26 5.12 -10.76 5.68
CA ASP A 26 5.94 -11.99 5.71
C ASP A 26 5.82 -12.75 7.03
N VAL A 27 5.80 -12.05 8.15
CA VAL A 27 5.56 -12.67 9.47
C VAL A 27 4.18 -13.32 9.50
N GLY A 28 3.12 -12.59 9.11
CA GLY A 28 1.76 -13.12 9.08
C GLY A 28 1.60 -14.35 8.18
N LEU A 29 2.18 -14.31 6.98
CA LEU A 29 2.16 -15.44 6.03
C LEU A 29 2.91 -16.66 6.58
N THR A 30 4.06 -16.44 7.23
CA THR A 30 4.85 -17.51 7.86
C THR A 30 4.06 -18.16 9.00
N GLU A 31 3.46 -17.36 9.87
CA GLU A 31 2.64 -17.87 10.96
C GLU A 31 1.39 -18.63 10.46
N LEU A 32 0.77 -18.15 9.36
CA LEU A 32 -0.36 -18.84 8.73
C LEU A 32 0.07 -20.20 8.14
N ALA A 33 1.24 -20.25 7.49
CA ALA A 33 1.78 -21.52 6.97
C ALA A 33 2.04 -22.51 8.11
N HIS A 34 2.65 -22.08 9.21
CA HIS A 34 2.87 -22.91 10.40
C HIS A 34 1.56 -23.37 11.03
N ARG A 35 0.54 -22.51 11.10
CA ARG A 35 -0.81 -22.86 11.57
C ARG A 35 -1.42 -24.00 10.76
N TYR A 36 -1.09 -24.08 9.47
CA TYR A 36 -1.53 -25.14 8.56
C TYR A 36 -0.57 -26.34 8.52
N GLY A 37 0.44 -26.36 9.38
CA GLY A 37 1.35 -27.48 9.55
C GLY A 37 2.45 -27.61 8.51
N GLY A 38 2.82 -26.52 7.84
CA GLY A 38 3.88 -26.46 6.84
C GLY A 38 4.69 -25.17 6.90
N GLU A 39 5.52 -24.96 5.89
CA GLU A 39 6.36 -23.80 5.71
C GLU A 39 6.10 -23.21 4.32
N LEU A 40 6.00 -21.87 4.23
CA LEU A 40 5.88 -21.16 2.96
C LEU A 40 7.21 -21.17 2.23
N SER A 41 7.24 -21.73 1.03
CA SER A 41 8.46 -21.75 0.22
C SER A 41 8.77 -20.36 -0.37
N ALA A 42 10.08 -20.04 -0.54
CA ALA A 42 10.50 -18.82 -1.20
C ALA A 42 9.92 -18.69 -2.63
N ALA A 43 9.78 -19.80 -3.34
CA ALA A 43 9.19 -19.81 -4.68
C ALA A 43 7.71 -19.43 -4.68
N ALA A 44 6.94 -19.88 -3.68
CA ALA A 44 5.55 -19.47 -3.51
C ALA A 44 5.46 -17.99 -3.11
N ARG A 45 6.31 -17.52 -2.19
CA ARG A 45 6.36 -16.12 -1.78
C ARG A 45 6.60 -15.16 -2.97
N ILE A 46 7.54 -15.49 -3.84
CA ILE A 46 7.80 -14.71 -5.06
C ILE A 46 6.55 -14.65 -5.96
N ARG A 47 5.83 -15.76 -6.10
CA ARG A 47 4.60 -15.82 -6.92
C ARG A 47 3.45 -14.99 -6.35
N MET A 48 3.46 -14.69 -5.07
CA MET A 48 2.43 -13.86 -4.42
C MET A 48 2.61 -12.37 -4.69
N VAL A 49 3.81 -11.94 -5.08
CA VAL A 49 4.08 -10.52 -5.34
C VAL A 49 3.17 -10.00 -6.45
N GLY A 50 2.40 -8.97 -6.15
CA GLY A 50 1.48 -8.32 -7.10
C GLY A 50 0.18 -9.07 -7.37
N THR A 51 -0.09 -10.21 -6.69
CA THR A 51 -1.38 -10.90 -6.79
C THR A 51 -2.40 -10.36 -5.79
N SER A 52 -3.68 -10.63 -6.04
CA SER A 52 -4.73 -10.34 -5.06
C SER A 52 -4.57 -11.20 -3.79
N MET A 53 -5.11 -10.73 -2.67
CA MET A 53 -5.06 -11.49 -1.41
C MET A 53 -5.65 -12.91 -1.56
N THR A 54 -6.75 -13.05 -2.28
CA THR A 54 -7.39 -14.35 -2.54
C THR A 54 -6.49 -15.28 -3.37
N GLU A 55 -5.81 -14.74 -4.39
CA GLU A 55 -4.85 -15.52 -5.20
C GLU A 55 -3.62 -15.91 -4.38
N SER A 56 -3.10 -14.99 -3.56
CA SER A 56 -1.99 -15.28 -2.64
C SER A 56 -2.34 -16.44 -1.70
N MET A 57 -3.55 -16.48 -1.16
CA MET A 57 -3.98 -17.62 -0.32
C MET A 57 -4.10 -18.90 -1.11
N GLY A 58 -4.56 -18.85 -2.36
CA GLY A 58 -4.55 -20.01 -3.25
C GLY A 58 -3.14 -20.56 -3.52
N ILE A 59 -2.17 -19.66 -3.71
CA ILE A 59 -0.75 -20.02 -3.87
C ILE A 59 -0.20 -20.68 -2.59
N LEU A 60 -0.47 -20.10 -1.42
CA LEU A 60 -0.10 -20.65 -0.11
C LEU A 60 -0.65 -22.07 0.07
N HIS A 61 -1.95 -22.23 -0.16
CA HIS A 61 -2.59 -23.53 0.01
C HIS A 61 -2.03 -24.60 -0.94
N ALA A 62 -1.74 -24.23 -2.19
CA ALA A 62 -1.13 -25.14 -3.16
C ALA A 62 0.29 -25.52 -2.75
N ASP A 63 1.10 -24.56 -2.26
CA ASP A 63 2.46 -24.77 -1.78
C ASP A 63 2.50 -25.73 -0.57
N LEU A 64 1.53 -25.60 0.33
CA LEU A 64 1.36 -26.48 1.49
C LEU A 64 0.72 -27.84 1.14
N GLY A 65 0.41 -28.11 -0.13
CA GLY A 65 -0.29 -29.33 -0.55
C GLY A 65 -1.74 -29.42 -0.08
N GLN A 66 -2.38 -28.28 0.19
CA GLN A 66 -3.74 -28.16 0.75
C GLN A 66 -4.69 -27.31 -0.13
N PRO A 67 -4.77 -27.54 -1.46
CA PRO A 67 -5.52 -26.69 -2.39
C PRO A 67 -7.04 -26.68 -2.17
N TRP A 68 -7.54 -27.51 -1.27
CA TRP A 68 -8.97 -27.60 -0.92
C TRP A 68 -9.41 -26.58 0.13
N ARG A 69 -8.49 -25.82 0.74
CA ARG A 69 -8.84 -24.80 1.74
C ARG A 69 -9.56 -23.64 1.10
N ASP A 70 -10.52 -23.08 1.82
CA ASP A 70 -11.17 -21.82 1.41
C ASP A 70 -10.20 -20.64 1.60
N PRO A 71 -9.85 -19.90 0.54
CA PRO A 71 -9.00 -18.72 0.68
C PRO A 71 -9.58 -17.66 1.64
N ARG A 72 -10.90 -17.55 1.75
CA ARG A 72 -11.57 -16.53 2.57
C ARG A 72 -11.21 -16.65 4.06
N ASP A 73 -11.21 -17.86 4.60
CA ASP A 73 -10.85 -18.11 6.00
C ASP A 73 -9.40 -17.71 6.30
N SER A 74 -8.53 -17.93 5.31
CA SER A 74 -7.10 -17.58 5.40
C SER A 74 -6.86 -16.08 5.29
N VAL A 75 -7.60 -15.40 4.43
CA VAL A 75 -7.56 -13.94 4.31
C VAL A 75 -8.01 -13.29 5.62
N GLU A 76 -9.14 -13.73 6.18
CA GLU A 76 -9.67 -13.17 7.43
C GLU A 76 -8.68 -13.34 8.59
N TRP A 77 -8.10 -14.54 8.74
CA TRP A 77 -7.09 -14.79 9.77
C TRP A 77 -5.83 -13.94 9.59
N LEU A 78 -5.34 -13.86 8.34
CA LEU A 78 -4.12 -13.12 8.01
C LEU A 78 -4.32 -11.61 8.26
N GLU A 79 -5.44 -11.06 7.83
CA GLU A 79 -5.73 -9.63 8.04
C GLU A 79 -5.84 -9.28 9.54
N GLU A 80 -6.50 -10.12 10.34
CA GLU A 80 -6.57 -9.87 11.79
C GLU A 80 -5.18 -9.98 12.43
N ARG A 81 -4.35 -10.94 12.00
CA ARG A 81 -2.98 -11.08 12.51
C ARG A 81 -2.09 -9.90 12.10
N VAL A 82 -2.16 -9.46 10.85
CA VAL A 82 -1.43 -8.27 10.36
C VAL A 82 -1.88 -7.02 11.11
N LYS A 83 -3.17 -6.89 11.40
CA LYS A 83 -3.70 -5.78 12.20
C LYS A 83 -3.10 -5.74 13.62
N GLU A 84 -2.97 -6.90 14.29
CA GLU A 84 -2.28 -6.98 15.58
C GLU A 84 -0.83 -6.53 15.46
N LEU A 85 -0.11 -7.05 14.45
CA LEU A 85 1.30 -6.69 14.20
C LEU A 85 1.48 -5.21 13.85
N PHE A 86 0.56 -4.60 13.10
CA PHE A 86 0.55 -3.15 12.86
C PHE A 86 0.34 -2.37 14.16
N GLY A 87 -0.45 -2.91 15.09
CA GLY A 87 -0.69 -2.31 16.41
C GLY A 87 0.55 -2.25 17.29
N ASP A 88 1.51 -3.15 17.08
CA ASP A 88 2.82 -3.12 17.76
C ASP A 88 3.76 -2.01 17.23
N GLY A 89 3.36 -1.33 16.18
CA GLY A 89 4.07 -0.24 15.51
C GLY A 89 4.75 -0.66 14.21
N LEU A 90 4.78 0.26 13.26
CA LEU A 90 5.40 0.06 11.96
C LEU A 90 6.75 0.77 11.87
N VAL A 91 7.68 0.17 11.13
CA VAL A 91 8.99 0.76 10.86
C VAL A 91 8.87 1.70 9.66
N TRP A 92 9.33 2.93 9.79
CA TRP A 92 9.39 3.88 8.70
C TRP A 92 10.40 3.47 7.63
N ARG A 93 10.06 3.74 6.38
CA ARG A 93 11.06 3.71 5.32
C ARG A 93 12.06 4.85 5.51
N PRO A 94 13.35 4.65 5.16
CA PRO A 94 14.36 5.68 5.34
C PRO A 94 13.99 7.01 4.66
N GLY A 95 13.96 8.10 5.41
CA GLY A 95 13.61 9.44 4.92
C GLY A 95 12.11 9.72 4.74
N ALA A 96 11.23 8.72 4.94
CA ALA A 96 9.80 8.90 4.70
C ALA A 96 9.14 9.82 5.75
N ALA A 97 9.50 9.68 7.02
CA ALA A 97 8.96 10.53 8.08
C ALA A 97 9.39 11.98 7.90
N GLU A 98 10.65 12.21 7.54
CA GLU A 98 11.21 13.53 7.28
C GLU A 98 10.52 14.18 6.06
N LEU A 99 10.34 13.43 4.97
CA LEU A 99 9.66 13.93 3.78
C LEU A 99 8.19 14.30 4.09
N LEU A 100 7.48 13.47 4.84
CA LEU A 100 6.11 13.75 5.25
C LEU A 100 6.03 15.05 6.07
N ALA A 101 6.98 15.24 7.01
CA ALA A 101 7.06 16.44 7.83
C ALA A 101 7.39 17.68 7.00
N ASP A 102 8.31 17.58 6.04
CA ASP A 102 8.70 18.69 5.15
C ASP A 102 7.55 19.13 4.24
N VAL A 103 6.81 18.19 3.65
CA VAL A 103 5.63 18.46 2.82
C VAL A 103 4.54 19.13 3.66
N HIS A 104 4.34 18.63 4.90
CA HIS A 104 3.39 19.23 5.85
C HIS A 104 3.79 20.67 6.21
N ALA A 105 5.06 20.91 6.54
CA ALA A 105 5.59 22.23 6.88
C ALA A 105 5.51 23.23 5.71
N ALA A 106 5.60 22.72 4.47
CA ALA A 106 5.39 23.52 3.26
C ALA A 106 3.91 23.88 3.02
N GLY A 107 2.98 23.35 3.80
CA GLY A 107 1.54 23.59 3.65
C GLY A 107 0.94 22.95 2.39
N ILE A 108 1.60 21.95 1.82
CA ILE A 108 1.13 21.25 0.62
C ILE A 108 0.13 20.17 1.06
N PRO A 109 -1.09 20.14 0.50
CA PRO A 109 -2.06 19.09 0.79
C PRO A 109 -1.52 17.70 0.49
N MET A 110 -1.84 16.73 1.36
CA MET A 110 -1.42 15.35 1.21
C MET A 110 -2.60 14.40 1.24
N ALA A 111 -2.54 13.34 0.44
CA ALA A 111 -3.42 12.19 0.56
C ALA A 111 -2.62 10.90 0.67
N LEU A 112 -3.17 9.92 1.41
CA LEU A 112 -2.72 8.54 1.42
C LEU A 112 -3.54 7.76 0.41
N VAL A 113 -2.88 6.97 -0.44
CA VAL A 113 -3.52 6.16 -1.50
C VAL A 113 -2.92 4.76 -1.49
N THR A 114 -3.61 3.81 -0.90
CA THR A 114 -3.10 2.44 -0.71
C THR A 114 -4.07 1.38 -1.23
N ALA A 115 -3.54 0.22 -1.61
CA ALA A 115 -4.33 -0.98 -1.90
C ALA A 115 -4.79 -1.71 -0.64
N THR A 116 -4.23 -1.38 0.51
CA THR A 116 -4.58 -1.95 1.82
C THR A 116 -5.97 -1.51 2.26
N ARG A 117 -6.69 -2.41 2.95
CA ARG A 117 -8.07 -2.17 3.40
C ARG A 117 -8.12 -1.20 4.57
N ARG A 118 -9.23 -0.45 4.66
CA ARG A 118 -9.47 0.60 5.64
C ARG A 118 -9.15 0.18 7.08
N HIS A 119 -9.60 -0.98 7.52
CA HIS A 119 -9.43 -1.43 8.90
C HIS A 119 -7.96 -1.63 9.31
N LEU A 120 -7.07 -1.99 8.35
CA LEU A 120 -5.62 -2.07 8.56
C LEU A 120 -4.97 -0.68 8.50
N VAL A 121 -5.41 0.14 7.55
CA VAL A 121 -4.91 1.52 7.38
C VAL A 121 -5.15 2.35 8.65
N GLU A 122 -6.30 2.20 9.31
CA GLU A 122 -6.58 2.93 10.56
C GLU A 122 -5.58 2.57 11.68
N VAL A 123 -5.09 1.33 11.71
CA VAL A 123 -4.03 0.93 12.66
C VAL A 123 -2.68 1.50 12.22
N ALA A 124 -2.32 1.39 10.94
CA ALA A 124 -1.08 1.96 10.41
C ALA A 124 -0.99 3.47 10.64
N LEU A 125 -2.09 4.18 10.55
CA LEU A 125 -2.18 5.61 10.79
C LEU A 125 -1.88 6.03 12.25
N GLN A 126 -1.88 5.10 13.20
CA GLN A 126 -1.42 5.38 14.58
C GLN A 126 0.10 5.62 14.61
N THR A 127 0.85 4.94 13.74
CA THR A 127 2.29 5.18 13.54
C THR A 127 2.54 6.35 12.60
N ILE A 128 1.84 6.40 11.45
CA ILE A 128 2.11 7.38 10.38
C ILE A 128 1.59 8.79 10.76
N GLY A 129 0.48 8.86 11.50
CA GLY A 129 -0.16 10.12 11.86
C GLY A 129 -1.27 10.54 10.90
N ARG A 130 -2.52 10.24 11.27
CA ARG A 130 -3.72 10.58 10.47
C ARG A 130 -3.82 12.07 10.10
N ALA A 131 -3.33 12.95 10.98
CA ALA A 131 -3.45 14.40 10.82
C ALA A 131 -2.63 14.96 9.64
N HIS A 132 -1.69 14.22 9.09
CA HIS A 132 -0.92 14.64 7.92
C HIS A 132 -1.77 14.64 6.64
N PHE A 133 -2.80 13.82 6.56
CA PHE A 133 -3.56 13.59 5.33
C PHE A 133 -4.93 14.25 5.35
N ALA A 134 -5.18 15.11 4.35
CA ALA A 134 -6.49 15.70 4.11
C ALA A 134 -7.48 14.66 3.50
N ALA A 135 -6.95 13.65 2.79
CA ALA A 135 -7.72 12.53 2.26
C ALA A 135 -6.96 11.20 2.45
N VAL A 136 -7.71 10.10 2.58
CA VAL A 136 -7.18 8.73 2.62
C VAL A 136 -8.07 7.87 1.75
N VAL A 137 -7.49 7.19 0.76
CA VAL A 137 -8.16 6.27 -0.16
C VAL A 137 -7.59 4.86 0.05
N CYS A 138 -8.45 3.93 0.44
CA CYS A 138 -8.10 2.53 0.72
C CYS A 138 -8.60 1.61 -0.38
N GLY A 139 -8.00 0.42 -0.49
CA GLY A 139 -8.29 -0.53 -1.55
C GLY A 139 -9.73 -1.04 -1.59
N ASP A 140 -10.43 -1.05 -0.47
CA ASP A 140 -11.84 -1.46 -0.35
C ASP A 140 -12.85 -0.30 -0.49
N GLU A 141 -12.38 0.91 -0.85
CA GLU A 141 -13.21 2.10 -1.00
C GLU A 141 -13.38 2.55 -2.46
N VAL A 142 -12.77 1.82 -3.37
CA VAL A 142 -12.81 2.11 -4.82
C VAL A 142 -13.22 0.84 -5.58
N ASP A 143 -13.96 1.03 -6.67
CA ASP A 143 -14.42 -0.09 -7.49
C ASP A 143 -13.27 -0.81 -8.20
N GLU A 144 -12.20 -0.08 -8.52
CA GLU A 144 -11.01 -0.57 -9.21
C GLU A 144 -9.75 -0.13 -8.46
N THR A 145 -8.91 -1.10 -8.07
CA THR A 145 -7.65 -0.85 -7.37
C THR A 145 -6.48 -0.64 -8.32
N LYS A 146 -5.29 -0.30 -7.81
CA LYS A 146 -4.04 -0.25 -8.59
C LYS A 146 -3.85 -1.57 -9.35
N PRO A 147 -3.49 -1.57 -10.66
CA PRO A 147 -2.95 -0.47 -11.45
C PRO A 147 -4.00 0.45 -12.12
N HIS A 148 -5.30 0.31 -11.86
CA HIS A 148 -6.30 1.21 -12.40
C HIS A 148 -6.08 2.64 -11.85
N PRO A 149 -6.32 3.72 -12.64
CA PRO A 149 -6.06 5.10 -12.21
C PRO A 149 -7.03 5.61 -11.12
N LEU A 150 -8.12 4.91 -10.88
CA LEU A 150 -9.23 5.35 -10.02
C LEU A 150 -8.79 5.76 -8.61
N PRO A 151 -7.90 5.04 -7.89
CA PRO A 151 -7.49 5.44 -6.54
C PRO A 151 -6.86 6.83 -6.49
N TYR A 152 -5.96 7.14 -7.43
CA TYR A 152 -5.29 8.45 -7.51
C TYR A 152 -6.22 9.55 -7.98
N LEU A 153 -7.11 9.27 -8.93
CA LEU A 153 -8.15 10.22 -9.35
C LEU A 153 -9.12 10.53 -8.21
N THR A 154 -9.50 9.53 -7.42
CA THR A 154 -10.35 9.71 -6.23
C THR A 154 -9.66 10.61 -5.20
N ALA A 155 -8.36 10.37 -4.93
CA ALA A 155 -7.60 11.20 -4.00
C ALA A 155 -7.52 12.66 -4.44
N ALA A 156 -7.21 12.91 -5.72
CA ALA A 156 -7.18 14.27 -6.27
C ALA A 156 -8.55 14.94 -6.21
N SER A 157 -9.62 14.22 -6.49
CA SER A 157 -11.00 14.70 -6.37
C SER A 157 -11.36 15.08 -4.93
N LEU A 158 -11.00 14.25 -3.95
CA LEU A 158 -11.23 14.54 -2.51
C LEU A 158 -10.45 15.77 -2.03
N LEU A 159 -9.26 16.00 -2.59
CA LEU A 159 -8.47 17.20 -2.31
C LEU A 159 -8.95 18.44 -3.10
N GLY A 160 -9.81 18.28 -4.10
CA GLY A 160 -10.26 19.36 -4.96
C GLY A 160 -9.17 19.94 -5.87
N VAL A 161 -8.22 19.10 -6.32
CA VAL A 161 -7.05 19.50 -7.13
C VAL A 161 -7.02 18.80 -8.47
N ASP A 162 -6.31 19.40 -9.44
CA ASP A 162 -6.00 18.75 -10.73
C ASP A 162 -4.88 17.71 -10.52
N ILE A 163 -5.14 16.45 -10.85
CA ILE A 163 -4.18 15.35 -10.72
C ILE A 163 -2.86 15.61 -11.47
N ARG A 164 -2.90 16.35 -12.59
CA ARG A 164 -1.73 16.71 -13.39
C ARG A 164 -0.77 17.67 -12.65
N ARG A 165 -1.22 18.25 -11.55
CA ARG A 165 -0.45 19.10 -10.65
C ARG A 165 -0.07 18.38 -9.36
N CYS A 166 -0.27 17.07 -9.29
CA CYS A 166 0.10 16.23 -8.15
C CYS A 166 1.37 15.42 -8.45
N VAL A 167 2.08 15.11 -7.39
CA VAL A 167 3.17 14.12 -7.41
C VAL A 167 2.70 12.92 -6.59
N ALA A 168 2.73 11.73 -7.16
CA ALA A 168 2.57 10.48 -6.44
C ALA A 168 3.94 9.94 -6.03
N ILE A 169 4.06 9.37 -4.84
CA ILE A 169 5.26 8.70 -4.34
C ILE A 169 4.89 7.23 -4.18
N GLU A 170 5.65 6.35 -4.86
CA GLU A 170 5.29 4.94 -5.06
C GLU A 170 6.53 4.06 -5.12
N ASP A 171 6.41 2.82 -4.62
CA ASP A 171 7.46 1.81 -4.63
C ASP A 171 7.20 0.63 -5.57
N SER A 172 5.95 0.48 -6.03
CA SER A 172 5.50 -0.71 -6.78
C SER A 172 5.21 -0.42 -8.26
N PRO A 173 5.48 -1.39 -9.17
CA PRO A 173 5.12 -1.25 -10.60
C PRO A 173 3.63 -0.99 -10.82
N THR A 174 2.75 -1.64 -10.04
CA THR A 174 1.29 -1.47 -10.13
C THR A 174 0.85 -0.07 -9.68
N GLY A 175 1.46 0.45 -8.62
CA GLY A 175 1.18 1.79 -8.12
C GLY A 175 1.71 2.88 -9.03
N VAL A 176 2.94 2.74 -9.54
CA VAL A 176 3.51 3.64 -10.55
C VAL A 176 2.62 3.68 -11.81
N ALA A 177 2.20 2.51 -12.31
CA ALA A 177 1.29 2.44 -13.46
C ALA A 177 -0.04 3.15 -13.20
N SER A 178 -0.62 2.97 -12.00
CA SER A 178 -1.87 3.61 -11.57
C SER A 178 -1.75 5.14 -11.55
N ALA A 179 -0.70 5.66 -10.92
CA ALA A 179 -0.48 7.10 -10.79
C ALA A 179 -0.20 7.77 -12.16
N LEU A 180 0.61 7.12 -13.01
CA LEU A 180 0.87 7.58 -14.38
C LEU A 180 -0.41 7.56 -15.22
N ALA A 181 -1.21 6.51 -15.15
CA ALA A 181 -2.49 6.42 -15.86
C ALA A 181 -3.49 7.48 -15.39
N ALA A 182 -3.44 7.89 -14.12
CA ALA A 182 -4.21 9.00 -13.59
C ALA A 182 -3.75 10.37 -14.10
N GLY A 183 -2.50 10.48 -14.59
CA GLY A 183 -1.90 11.71 -15.09
C GLY A 183 -1.06 12.48 -14.05
N ALA A 184 -0.75 11.89 -12.91
CA ALA A 184 0.17 12.46 -11.93
C ALA A 184 1.62 12.34 -12.40
N ALA A 185 2.50 13.25 -11.92
CA ALA A 185 3.93 12.99 -11.92
C ALA A 185 4.23 11.91 -10.86
N VAL A 186 5.23 11.05 -11.10
CA VAL A 186 5.57 9.97 -10.17
C VAL A 186 7.02 10.08 -9.73
N LEU A 187 7.23 10.06 -8.43
CA LEU A 187 8.52 9.81 -7.79
C LEU A 187 8.55 8.34 -7.35
N ALA A 188 9.28 7.53 -8.09
CA ALA A 188 9.45 6.12 -7.77
C ALA A 188 10.55 5.96 -6.70
N VAL A 189 10.24 5.19 -5.65
CA VAL A 189 11.13 4.91 -4.51
C VAL A 189 11.27 3.39 -4.35
N PRO A 190 12.11 2.70 -5.16
CA PRO A 190 12.18 1.25 -5.19
C PRO A 190 12.38 0.62 -3.82
N CYS A 191 11.62 -0.43 -3.50
CA CYS A 191 11.69 -1.18 -2.25
C CYS A 191 12.11 -2.63 -2.51
N GLU A 192 11.15 -3.52 -2.77
CA GLU A 192 11.38 -4.96 -2.93
C GLU A 192 11.55 -5.38 -4.40
N VAL A 193 11.07 -4.57 -5.34
CA VAL A 193 11.06 -4.85 -6.78
C VAL A 193 11.74 -3.71 -7.55
N ASP A 194 12.45 -4.04 -8.62
CA ASP A 194 12.94 -3.07 -9.58
C ASP A 194 11.77 -2.42 -10.33
N LEU A 195 11.78 -1.10 -10.45
CA LEU A 195 10.76 -0.28 -11.12
C LEU A 195 11.12 0.03 -12.56
#